data_c14ebf46b88019cb55934d8793c0cdf1
#
_entry.id   c14ebf46b88019cb55934d8793c0cdf1
#
_cell.length_a   1.000
_cell.length_b   1.000
_cell.length_c   1.000
_cell.angle_alpha   90.00
_cell.angle_beta   90.00
_cell.angle_gamma   90.00
#
_symmetry.space_group_name_H-M   'P 1'
#
loop_
_entity.id
_entity.type
_entity.pdbx_description
1 polymer ?
#
loop_
_entity_poly.entity_id
_entity_poly.type
_entity_poly.pdbx_seq_one_letter_code
_entity_poly.pdbx_strand_id
1 'polypeptide(L)'
;MNTSYRHLLTAASMVLMAAIGLTTTAQEKQEERKLQKAKVTFVTGTQPTGKEGAAMVADGHKWTKWCIDAPQEMPYHVTIDATKAISPKAYGLVTAEDTHYYPTRNPIAWNVYGSNDLKEWTPLDEIKYDRRMRDENEQTYLFRIKESKAWRYYKFEFTRMTEGTRLQLSEIELYE
;
A
#
# COMPACT_ATOMS: atom_id res chain seq x y z
N MET A 1 -25.13 0.63 51.72
CA MET A 1 -25.59 1.11 50.39
C MET A 1 -24.39 1.20 49.50
N ASN A 2 -24.36 0.26 48.73
CA ASN A 2 -24.26 -0.03 47.32
C ASN A 2 -22.83 -0.11 46.74
N THR A 3 -22.18 -1.23 47.05
CA THR A 3 -20.97 -1.68 46.31
C THR A 3 -21.32 -2.43 45.00
N SER A 4 -22.59 -2.85 44.85
CA SER A 4 -23.02 -3.70 43.71
C SER A 4 -23.25 -2.94 42.40
N TYR A 5 -23.45 -1.63 42.39
CA TYR A 5 -23.72 -0.86 41.16
C TYR A 5 -22.47 -0.50 40.37
N ARG A 6 -21.28 -0.49 41.00
CA ARG A 6 -20.03 -0.12 40.29
C ARG A 6 -19.50 -1.22 39.35
N HIS A 7 -19.76 -2.49 39.65
CA HIS A 7 -19.27 -3.63 38.84
C HIS A 7 -20.14 -3.90 37.61
N LEU A 8 -21.42 -3.51 37.61
CA LEU A 8 -22.31 -3.71 36.47
C LEU A 8 -22.04 -2.73 35.33
N LEU A 9 -21.61 -1.47 35.64
CA LEU A 9 -21.29 -0.46 34.62
C LEU A 9 -19.99 -0.74 33.89
N THR A 10 -19.00 -1.37 34.54
CA THR A 10 -17.70 -1.71 33.91
C THR A 10 -17.81 -2.90 32.96
N ALA A 11 -18.62 -3.91 33.28
CA ALA A 11 -18.80 -5.07 32.42
C ALA A 11 -19.60 -4.73 31.14
N ALA A 12 -20.65 -3.89 31.26
CA ALA A 12 -21.43 -3.44 30.11
C ALA A 12 -20.61 -2.56 29.14
N SER A 13 -19.72 -1.69 29.67
CA SER A 13 -18.85 -0.86 28.85
C SER A 13 -17.79 -1.66 28.12
N MET A 14 -17.19 -2.70 28.72
CA MET A 14 -16.21 -3.57 28.07
C MET A 14 -16.83 -4.44 26.98
N VAL A 15 -18.04 -4.96 27.19
CA VAL A 15 -18.76 -5.76 26.18
C VAL A 15 -19.17 -4.87 25.00
N LEU A 16 -19.59 -3.63 25.24
CA LEU A 16 -19.97 -2.71 24.18
C LEU A 16 -18.74 -2.29 23.32
N MET A 17 -17.58 -2.01 23.94
CA MET A 17 -16.36 -1.70 23.21
C MET A 17 -15.85 -2.89 22.40
N ALA A 18 -15.91 -4.10 22.90
CA ALA A 18 -15.54 -5.31 22.17
C ALA A 18 -16.49 -5.58 20.99
N ALA A 19 -17.79 -5.36 21.15
CA ALA A 19 -18.77 -5.51 20.08
C ALA A 19 -18.59 -4.48 18.98
N ILE A 20 -18.29 -3.22 19.31
CA ILE A 20 -18.02 -2.15 18.34
C ILE A 20 -16.73 -2.47 17.57
N GLY A 21 -15.66 -2.91 18.23
CA GLY A 21 -14.40 -3.29 17.58
C GLY A 21 -14.57 -4.46 16.61
N LEU A 22 -15.34 -5.49 16.96
CA LEU A 22 -15.64 -6.64 16.11
C LEU A 22 -16.52 -6.29 14.90
N THR A 23 -17.48 -5.39 15.07
CA THR A 23 -18.34 -4.93 13.96
C THR A 23 -17.57 -4.05 12.98
N THR A 24 -16.67 -3.18 13.45
CA THR A 24 -15.82 -2.33 12.60
C THR A 24 -14.89 -3.17 11.73
N THR A 25 -14.19 -4.16 12.30
CA THR A 25 -13.29 -5.03 11.53
C THR A 25 -14.02 -5.92 10.52
N ALA A 26 -15.22 -6.40 10.83
CA ALA A 26 -16.04 -7.19 9.91
C ALA A 26 -16.55 -6.32 8.75
N GLN A 27 -16.95 -5.09 9.03
CA GLN A 27 -17.42 -4.13 8.03
C GLN A 27 -16.28 -3.69 7.10
N GLU A 28 -15.08 -3.41 7.62
CA GLU A 28 -13.89 -3.11 6.83
C GLU A 28 -13.53 -4.24 5.88
N LYS A 29 -13.52 -5.49 6.35
CA LYS A 29 -13.29 -6.67 5.50
C LYS A 29 -14.37 -6.86 4.43
N GLN A 30 -15.62 -6.50 4.73
CA GLN A 30 -16.72 -6.59 3.76
C GLN A 30 -16.61 -5.49 2.70
N GLU A 31 -16.15 -4.29 3.06
CA GLU A 31 -15.86 -3.22 2.11
C GLU A 31 -14.67 -3.55 1.22
N GLU A 32 -13.60 -4.12 1.75
CA GLU A 32 -12.44 -4.57 0.96
C GLU A 32 -12.82 -5.59 -0.12
N ARG A 33 -13.75 -6.50 0.18
CA ARG A 33 -14.26 -7.48 -0.80
C ARG A 33 -15.04 -6.84 -1.96
N LYS A 34 -15.48 -5.59 -1.84
CA LYS A 34 -16.21 -4.86 -2.88
C LYS A 34 -15.31 -4.01 -3.77
N LEU A 35 -14.03 -3.86 -3.39
CA LEU A 35 -13.09 -3.08 -4.16
C LEU A 35 -12.82 -3.72 -5.52
N GLN A 36 -12.85 -2.92 -6.57
CA GLN A 36 -12.54 -3.34 -7.94
C GLN A 36 -11.14 -2.87 -8.30
N LYS A 37 -10.28 -3.80 -8.72
CA LYS A 37 -8.92 -3.46 -9.18
C LYS A 37 -9.02 -2.67 -10.49
N ALA A 38 -8.46 -1.47 -10.49
CA ALA A 38 -8.36 -0.65 -11.70
C ALA A 38 -7.21 -1.16 -12.60
N LYS A 39 -7.37 -0.98 -13.91
CA LYS A 39 -6.26 -1.21 -14.84
C LYS A 39 -5.23 -0.10 -14.70
N VAL A 40 -3.98 -0.48 -14.55
CA VAL A 40 -2.84 0.44 -14.51
C VAL A 40 -1.80 0.07 -15.56
N THR A 41 -1.00 1.04 -15.99
CA THR A 41 0.15 0.86 -16.88
C THR A 41 1.33 1.69 -16.38
N PHE A 42 2.54 1.25 -16.68
CA PHE A 42 3.76 1.96 -16.32
C PHE A 42 3.95 3.24 -17.14
N VAL A 43 4.44 4.30 -16.49
CA VAL A 43 4.82 5.58 -17.14
C VAL A 43 6.33 5.78 -17.04
N THR A 44 6.87 5.85 -15.81
CA THR A 44 8.30 6.06 -15.55
C THR A 44 8.64 5.56 -14.13
N GLY A 45 9.91 5.38 -13.84
CA GLY A 45 10.36 5.00 -12.50
C GLY A 45 11.87 4.86 -12.42
N THR A 46 12.39 4.78 -11.19
CA THR A 46 13.80 4.51 -10.91
C THR A 46 14.15 3.12 -11.44
N GLN A 47 15.08 3.07 -12.38
CA GLN A 47 15.51 1.82 -13.02
C GLN A 47 16.68 1.20 -12.27
N PRO A 48 16.66 -0.12 -12.01
CA PRO A 48 17.82 -0.84 -11.53
C PRO A 48 18.86 -1.02 -12.65
N THR A 49 20.05 -1.47 -12.30
CA THR A 49 21.08 -1.88 -13.28
C THR A 49 20.76 -3.24 -13.92
N GLY A 50 19.87 -4.02 -13.30
CA GLY A 50 19.44 -5.35 -13.74
C GLY A 50 18.20 -5.34 -14.65
N LYS A 51 17.63 -6.53 -14.86
CA LYS A 51 16.46 -6.73 -15.75
C LYS A 51 15.11 -6.52 -15.08
N GLU A 52 15.07 -6.46 -13.74
CA GLU A 52 13.85 -6.37 -12.93
C GLU A 52 13.42 -4.90 -12.77
N GLY A 53 13.10 -4.26 -13.89
CA GLY A 53 12.83 -2.83 -13.99
C GLY A 53 11.51 -2.38 -13.39
N ALA A 54 11.36 -1.06 -13.18
CA ALA A 54 10.18 -0.45 -12.56
C ALA A 54 8.86 -0.72 -13.30
N ALA A 55 8.90 -1.08 -14.58
CA ALA A 55 7.69 -1.43 -15.34
C ALA A 55 6.99 -2.70 -14.83
N MET A 56 7.72 -3.59 -14.13
CA MET A 56 7.19 -4.84 -13.62
C MET A 56 6.08 -4.64 -12.56
N VAL A 57 6.06 -3.50 -11.85
CA VAL A 57 4.99 -3.23 -10.87
C VAL A 57 3.62 -2.89 -11.47
N ALA A 58 3.50 -2.88 -12.80
CA ALA A 58 2.27 -2.53 -13.52
C ALA A 58 2.03 -3.44 -14.74
N ASP A 59 2.64 -4.60 -14.79
CA ASP A 59 2.50 -5.57 -15.89
C ASP A 59 1.39 -6.62 -15.64
N GLY A 60 0.84 -6.65 -14.44
CA GLY A 60 -0.23 -7.55 -14.03
C GLY A 60 0.24 -8.94 -13.60
N HIS A 61 1.53 -9.14 -13.42
CA HIS A 61 2.14 -10.43 -13.12
C HIS A 61 2.85 -10.44 -11.76
N LYS A 62 2.33 -11.17 -10.79
CA LYS A 62 2.91 -11.25 -9.45
C LYS A 62 4.26 -11.99 -9.39
N TRP A 63 4.61 -12.75 -10.44
CA TRP A 63 5.90 -13.46 -10.56
C TRP A 63 7.01 -12.65 -11.22
N THR A 64 6.73 -11.44 -11.67
CA THR A 64 7.71 -10.43 -12.05
C THR A 64 7.88 -9.44 -10.91
N LYS A 65 8.98 -8.69 -10.87
CA LYS A 65 9.21 -7.72 -9.83
C LYS A 65 10.07 -6.54 -10.31
N TRP A 66 9.87 -5.42 -9.69
CA TRP A 66 10.83 -4.33 -9.65
C TRP A 66 11.79 -4.59 -8.49
N CYS A 67 13.09 -4.71 -8.79
CA CYS A 67 14.09 -4.95 -7.77
C CYS A 67 15.30 -4.03 -7.96
N ILE A 68 15.53 -3.15 -6.98
CA ILE A 68 16.74 -2.36 -6.85
C ILE A 68 17.66 -3.09 -5.88
N ASP A 69 18.56 -3.90 -6.42
CA ASP A 69 19.49 -4.76 -5.69
C ASP A 69 20.86 -4.12 -5.44
N ALA A 70 21.23 -3.10 -6.20
CA ALA A 70 22.40 -2.27 -5.99
C ALA A 70 22.02 -0.93 -5.36
N PRO A 71 22.77 -0.44 -4.37
CA PRO A 71 22.51 0.86 -3.76
C PRO A 71 22.48 2.00 -4.79
N GLN A 72 21.42 2.79 -4.77
CA GLN A 72 21.26 4.00 -5.56
C GLN A 72 20.79 5.13 -4.64
N GLU A 73 20.69 6.34 -5.18
CA GLU A 73 20.15 7.48 -4.45
C GLU A 73 18.63 7.34 -4.26
N MET A 74 18.16 7.43 -3.03
CA MET A 74 16.74 7.46 -2.67
C MET A 74 16.21 8.91 -2.66
N PRO A 75 14.89 9.15 -2.81
CA PRO A 75 13.82 8.15 -2.85
C PRO A 75 13.72 7.43 -4.21
N TYR A 76 13.34 6.16 -4.17
CA TYR A 76 12.97 5.43 -5.39
C TYR A 76 11.55 5.77 -5.77
N HIS A 77 11.31 6.07 -7.03
CA HIS A 77 9.98 6.46 -7.48
C HIS A 77 9.48 5.60 -8.63
N VAL A 78 8.18 5.47 -8.73
CA VAL A 78 7.48 4.93 -9.89
C VAL A 78 6.17 5.70 -10.11
N THR A 79 5.86 5.94 -11.36
CA THR A 79 4.61 6.56 -11.80
C THR A 79 3.84 5.58 -12.67
N ILE A 80 2.55 5.40 -12.35
CA ILE A 80 1.62 4.57 -13.10
C ILE A 80 0.46 5.42 -13.65
N ASP A 81 -0.12 5.02 -14.79
CA ASP A 81 -1.30 5.59 -15.43
C ASP A 81 -2.50 4.68 -15.19
N ALA A 82 -3.54 5.17 -14.56
CA ALA A 82 -4.81 4.46 -14.38
C ALA A 82 -5.67 4.44 -15.65
N THR A 83 -5.12 4.83 -16.81
CA THR A 83 -5.75 4.89 -18.13
C THR A 83 -6.91 5.88 -18.27
N LYS A 84 -7.52 6.27 -17.18
CA LYS A 84 -8.55 7.31 -17.00
C LYS A 84 -8.40 7.92 -15.62
N ALA A 85 -9.01 9.07 -15.38
CA ALA A 85 -9.07 9.63 -14.03
C ALA A 85 -9.99 8.78 -13.15
N ILE A 86 -9.50 8.31 -12.01
CA ILE A 86 -10.23 7.52 -11.01
C ILE A 86 -10.06 8.12 -9.62
N SER A 87 -10.94 7.75 -8.68
CA SER A 87 -10.84 8.11 -7.26
C SER A 87 -10.66 6.83 -6.43
N PRO A 88 -9.43 6.28 -6.33
CA PRO A 88 -9.22 5.03 -5.64
C PRO A 88 -9.51 5.17 -4.15
N LYS A 89 -10.12 4.16 -3.57
CA LYS A 89 -10.39 4.02 -2.13
C LYS A 89 -9.20 3.39 -1.40
N ALA A 90 -8.38 2.64 -2.14
CA ALA A 90 -7.19 1.99 -1.62
C ALA A 90 -6.16 1.77 -2.73
N TYR A 91 -4.92 1.56 -2.33
CA TYR A 91 -3.88 0.97 -3.18
C TYR A 91 -3.33 -0.29 -2.53
N GLY A 92 -2.80 -1.20 -3.33
CA GLY A 92 -2.11 -2.40 -2.91
C GLY A 92 -0.63 -2.32 -3.25
N LEU A 93 0.22 -2.71 -2.31
CA LEU A 93 1.61 -3.07 -2.58
C LEU A 93 1.74 -4.59 -2.49
N VAL A 94 2.30 -5.20 -3.53
CA VAL A 94 2.43 -6.66 -3.62
C VAL A 94 3.88 -7.04 -3.41
N THR A 95 4.13 -7.93 -2.46
CA THR A 95 5.47 -8.48 -2.21
C THR A 95 5.94 -9.33 -3.39
N ALA A 96 7.25 -9.39 -3.60
CA ALA A 96 7.85 -10.15 -4.69
C ALA A 96 7.73 -11.66 -4.48
N GLU A 97 7.93 -12.43 -5.56
CA GLU A 97 7.83 -13.90 -5.58
C GLU A 97 8.89 -14.59 -4.70
N ASP A 98 9.93 -13.86 -4.32
CA ASP A 98 11.02 -14.34 -3.48
C ASP A 98 11.20 -13.55 -2.17
N THR A 99 10.17 -12.81 -1.75
CA THR A 99 10.20 -11.98 -0.53
C THR A 99 10.54 -12.79 0.71
N HIS A 100 10.14 -14.06 0.77
CA HIS A 100 10.48 -14.97 1.86
C HIS A 100 12.00 -15.07 2.09
N TYR A 101 12.81 -14.99 1.02
CA TYR A 101 14.28 -14.99 1.12
C TYR A 101 14.88 -13.60 1.34
N TYR A 102 14.13 -12.53 0.98
CA TYR A 102 14.62 -11.16 1.01
C TYR A 102 13.62 -10.17 1.67
N PRO A 103 13.09 -10.47 2.89
CA PRO A 103 12.05 -9.65 3.52
C PRO A 103 12.52 -8.24 3.88
N THR A 104 13.83 -8.03 3.98
CA THR A 104 14.45 -6.72 4.29
C THR A 104 14.29 -5.69 3.18
N ARG A 105 13.94 -6.13 1.94
CA ARG A 105 13.73 -5.28 0.78
C ARG A 105 12.32 -4.67 0.69
N ASN A 106 11.41 -5.04 1.59
CA ASN A 106 10.08 -4.46 1.65
C ASN A 106 10.12 -2.99 2.09
N PRO A 107 9.37 -2.09 1.44
CA PRO A 107 9.27 -0.71 1.87
C PRO A 107 8.52 -0.60 3.20
N ILE A 108 8.94 0.35 4.05
CA ILE A 108 8.30 0.67 5.33
C ILE A 108 7.95 2.16 5.45
N ALA A 109 8.39 2.99 4.51
CA ALA A 109 7.98 4.39 4.42
C ALA A 109 7.92 4.84 2.96
N TRP A 110 6.85 5.56 2.59
CA TRP A 110 6.63 6.07 1.24
C TRP A 110 5.60 7.18 1.21
N ASN A 111 5.57 7.92 0.11
CA ASN A 111 4.59 8.93 -0.21
C ASN A 111 3.82 8.53 -1.48
N VAL A 112 2.56 8.92 -1.56
CA VAL A 112 1.70 8.72 -2.74
C VAL A 112 1.17 10.06 -3.21
N TYR A 113 1.21 10.29 -4.52
CA TYR A 113 0.75 11.53 -5.15
C TYR A 113 -0.17 11.22 -6.33
N GLY A 114 -1.11 12.14 -6.59
CA GLY A 114 -1.97 12.13 -7.77
C GLY A 114 -1.70 13.31 -8.70
N SER A 115 -1.86 13.10 -10.01
CA SER A 115 -1.74 14.11 -11.05
C SER A 115 -2.65 13.82 -12.25
N ASN A 116 -3.03 14.86 -13.00
CA ASN A 116 -3.72 14.70 -14.27
C ASN A 116 -2.87 15.12 -15.49
N ASP A 117 -1.67 15.68 -15.27
CA ASP A 117 -0.81 16.26 -16.32
C ASP A 117 0.67 15.88 -16.21
N LEU A 118 1.05 15.07 -15.21
CA LEU A 118 2.42 14.67 -14.88
C LEU A 118 3.35 15.83 -14.44
N LYS A 119 2.79 17.02 -14.21
CA LYS A 119 3.53 18.23 -13.81
C LYS A 119 3.17 18.64 -12.39
N GLU A 120 1.88 18.86 -12.14
CA GLU A 120 1.38 19.22 -10.82
C GLU A 120 0.99 17.96 -10.05
N TRP A 121 1.58 17.79 -8.85
CA TRP A 121 1.38 16.64 -8.02
C TRP A 121 0.71 17.01 -6.69
N THR A 122 -0.38 16.34 -6.37
CA THR A 122 -1.10 16.50 -5.11
C THR A 122 -0.78 15.33 -4.19
N PRO A 123 -0.31 15.57 -2.94
CA PRO A 123 -0.14 14.51 -1.95
C PRO A 123 -1.47 13.82 -1.65
N LEU A 124 -1.48 12.49 -1.61
CA LEU A 124 -2.65 11.65 -1.31
C LEU A 124 -2.47 10.86 -0.04
N ASP A 125 -1.26 10.34 0.21
CA ASP A 125 -0.94 9.55 1.39
C ASP A 125 0.54 9.68 1.75
N GLU A 126 0.83 9.60 3.05
CA GLU A 126 2.18 9.58 3.61
C GLU A 126 2.29 8.49 4.66
N ILE A 127 3.08 7.47 4.39
CA ILE A 127 3.39 6.40 5.34
C ILE A 127 4.80 6.62 5.88
N LYS A 128 4.89 7.05 7.15
CA LYS A 128 6.17 7.33 7.80
C LYS A 128 6.86 6.07 8.34
N TYR A 129 6.05 5.06 8.71
CA TYR A 129 6.54 3.79 9.21
C TYR A 129 5.42 2.75 9.25
N ASP A 130 5.53 1.71 8.42
CA ASP A 130 4.60 0.58 8.40
C ASP A 130 5.39 -0.72 8.17
N ARG A 131 5.19 -1.71 9.01
CA ARG A 131 5.83 -3.02 8.93
C ARG A 131 4.82 -4.15 8.72
N ARG A 132 3.68 -3.86 8.12
CA ARG A 132 2.68 -4.90 7.81
C ARG A 132 3.16 -5.85 6.72
N MET A 133 3.94 -5.35 5.75
CA MET A 133 4.54 -6.19 4.71
C MET A 133 5.56 -7.13 5.34
N ARG A 134 5.28 -8.43 5.24
CA ARG A 134 6.05 -9.49 5.89
C ARG A 134 6.86 -10.28 4.87
N ASP A 135 7.40 -11.42 5.30
CA ASP A 135 8.18 -12.39 4.54
C ASP A 135 7.32 -13.37 3.70
N GLU A 136 6.16 -12.92 3.25
CA GLU A 136 5.23 -13.70 2.44
C GLU A 136 5.38 -13.31 0.97
N ASN A 137 5.43 -14.30 0.08
CA ASN A 137 5.57 -14.08 -1.36
C ASN A 137 4.22 -13.69 -1.98
N GLU A 138 4.23 -12.81 -3.00
CA GLU A 138 3.08 -12.45 -3.84
C GLU A 138 1.84 -11.98 -3.05
N GLN A 139 2.05 -11.49 -1.82
CA GLN A 139 0.98 -11.06 -0.94
C GLN A 139 0.63 -9.59 -1.17
N THR A 140 -0.66 -9.30 -1.39
CA THR A 140 -1.16 -7.92 -1.49
C THR A 140 -1.44 -7.35 -0.10
N TYR A 141 -0.86 -6.18 0.18
CA TYR A 141 -1.12 -5.39 1.38
C TYR A 141 -1.85 -4.12 0.99
N LEU A 142 -3.08 -3.95 1.49
CA LEU A 142 -3.95 -2.82 1.17
C LEU A 142 -3.72 -1.64 2.11
N PHE A 143 -3.69 -0.45 1.52
CA PHE A 143 -3.57 0.84 2.20
C PHE A 143 -4.72 1.75 1.74
N ARG A 144 -5.52 2.25 2.68
CA ARG A 144 -6.68 3.09 2.36
C ARG A 144 -6.24 4.52 2.08
N ILE A 145 -6.85 5.13 1.06
CA ILE A 145 -6.75 6.56 0.79
C ILE A 145 -7.97 7.23 1.43
N LYS A 146 -7.72 8.17 2.36
CA LYS A 146 -8.80 8.81 3.13
C LYS A 146 -9.71 9.69 2.29
N GLU A 147 -9.10 10.49 1.42
CA GLU A 147 -9.81 11.36 0.48
C GLU A 147 -9.08 11.36 -0.85
N SER A 148 -9.79 11.04 -1.92
CA SER A 148 -9.21 11.07 -3.25
C SER A 148 -10.12 11.80 -4.21
N LYS A 149 -9.60 12.87 -4.83
CA LYS A 149 -10.15 13.38 -6.08
C LYS A 149 -9.80 12.39 -7.21
N ALA A 150 -10.44 12.57 -8.37
CA ALA A 150 -10.11 11.76 -9.53
C ALA A 150 -8.78 12.20 -10.13
N TRP A 151 -7.82 11.30 -10.18
CA TRP A 151 -6.51 11.46 -10.80
C TRP A 151 -6.28 10.37 -11.84
N ARG A 152 -5.52 10.70 -12.88
CA ARG A 152 -5.12 9.73 -13.90
C ARG A 152 -3.78 9.08 -13.57
N TYR A 153 -2.82 9.86 -13.06
CA TYR A 153 -1.46 9.40 -12.78
C TYR A 153 -1.23 9.33 -11.27
N TYR A 154 -0.57 8.27 -10.84
CA TYR A 154 -0.22 8.04 -9.45
C TYR A 154 1.28 7.81 -9.34
N LYS A 155 1.95 8.59 -8.48
CA LYS A 155 3.37 8.46 -8.19
C LYS A 155 3.56 7.94 -6.77
N PHE A 156 4.40 6.93 -6.64
CA PHE A 156 4.87 6.39 -5.36
C PHE A 156 6.34 6.75 -5.21
N GLU A 157 6.73 7.25 -4.03
CA GLU A 157 8.10 7.57 -3.66
C GLU A 157 8.47 6.79 -2.41
N PHE A 158 9.29 5.76 -2.54
CA PHE A 158 9.73 4.91 -1.46
C PHE A 158 10.96 5.52 -0.79
N THR A 159 10.83 5.90 0.47
CA THR A 159 11.83 6.67 1.23
C THR A 159 12.60 5.80 2.21
N ARG A 160 12.10 4.60 2.56
CA ARG A 160 12.75 3.70 3.50
C ARG A 160 12.33 2.25 3.29
N MET A 161 13.31 1.34 3.35
CA MET A 161 13.11 -0.11 3.35
C MET A 161 13.23 -0.68 4.76
N THR A 162 12.85 -1.94 4.94
CA THR A 162 12.97 -2.66 6.22
C THR A 162 14.40 -2.63 6.73
N GLU A 163 15.37 -2.89 5.85
CA GLU A 163 16.79 -2.70 6.14
C GLU A 163 17.56 -2.26 4.87
N GLY A 164 18.57 -1.41 5.05
CA GLY A 164 19.39 -0.92 3.96
C GLY A 164 18.62 -0.09 2.93
N THR A 165 19.02 -0.18 1.66
CA THR A 165 18.49 0.62 0.55
C THR A 165 17.96 -0.22 -0.62
N ARG A 166 17.95 -1.53 -0.52
CA ARG A 166 17.42 -2.41 -1.57
C ARG A 166 15.90 -2.44 -1.52
N LEU A 167 15.25 -2.31 -2.66
CA LEU A 167 13.78 -2.37 -2.80
C LEU A 167 13.39 -3.54 -3.68
N GLN A 168 12.29 -4.23 -3.34
CA GLN A 168 11.57 -5.09 -4.29
C GLN A 168 10.07 -5.03 -4.08
N LEU A 169 9.32 -5.05 -5.19
CA LEU A 169 7.85 -5.14 -5.24
C LEU A 169 7.44 -5.86 -6.53
N SER A 170 6.45 -6.75 -6.47
CA SER A 170 5.84 -7.34 -7.66
C SER A 170 4.91 -6.37 -8.35
N GLU A 171 3.91 -5.84 -7.64
CA GLU A 171 2.84 -5.03 -8.21
C GLU A 171 2.48 -3.83 -7.34
N ILE A 172 2.01 -2.78 -8.01
CA ILE A 172 1.27 -1.68 -7.40
C ILE A 172 -0.13 -1.67 -7.98
N GLU A 173 -1.13 -1.83 -7.14
CA GLU A 173 -2.53 -1.98 -7.50
C GLU A 173 -3.35 -0.78 -7.02
N LEU A 174 -4.33 -0.31 -7.80
CA LEU A 174 -5.30 0.71 -7.40
C LEU A 174 -6.69 0.08 -7.35
N TYR A 175 -7.50 0.49 -6.36
CA TYR A 175 -8.82 -0.08 -6.10
C TYR A 175 -9.89 1.00 -5.95
N GLU A 176 -10.98 0.89 -6.75
CA GLU A 176 -12.19 1.71 -6.70
C GLU A 176 -13.31 1.10 -5.84
#